data_3f241a76fd93b0e13ad9dbe7da90c97d
#
_entry.id   3f241a76fd93b0e13ad9dbe7da90c97d
#
_cell.length_a   1.000
_cell.length_b   1.000
_cell.length_c   1.000
_cell.angle_alpha   90.00
_cell.angle_beta   90.00
_cell.angle_gamma   90.00
#
_symmetry.space_group_name_H-M   'P 1'
#
loop_
_entity.id
_entity.type
_entity.pdbx_description
1 polymer ?
#
loop_
_entity_poly.entity_id
_entity_poly.type
_entity_poly.pdbx_seq_one_letter_code
_entity_poly.pdbx_strand_id
1 'polypeptide(L)'
;PFWEVQYQDAVQYLLYPWFMVLLFLVSGMCARYYLEGHTDREFLAGRTRKLLVPSTIGLFVFWWIQGYFNMAFSHVFDQSWEKVPKAVGYLIMVLSGVGILWYIQVLWVLSVLLVLLRKIEKDRLYVFGEKAVLPVLFLLVIPVWGAAQILNTPVICVYRFGIYGICFLLGYYVFSHEKVTDRLACVSVPLATAAVVLAVFYVRYYFGENYAEEPVVNSPFSILYGWTVCLAVLGGMKRWGNRTSRKTAWLSKKSYGLYLFHYLALSAAAYFLDRYTKVT
;
A
#
# COMPACT_ATOMS: atom_id res chain seq x y z
N PRO A 1 17.88 -14.88 -3.53
CA PRO A 1 18.85 -14.15 -2.74
C PRO A 1 19.28 -12.89 -3.48
N PHE A 2 19.40 -11.77 -2.79
CA PHE A 2 20.00 -10.57 -3.33
C PHE A 2 21.51 -10.82 -3.41
N TRP A 3 22.06 -10.86 -4.60
CA TRP A 3 23.49 -11.15 -4.80
C TRP A 3 24.40 -10.01 -4.37
N GLU A 4 23.86 -8.77 -4.40
CA GLU A 4 24.58 -7.56 -4.03
C GLU A 4 23.65 -6.63 -3.22
N VAL A 5 23.62 -6.83 -1.90
CA VAL A 5 22.86 -5.94 -1.01
C VAL A 5 23.68 -4.68 -0.75
N GLN A 6 23.10 -3.55 -1.10
CA GLN A 6 23.73 -2.24 -0.86
C GLN A 6 23.12 -1.56 0.37
N TYR A 7 23.82 -0.59 0.95
CA TYR A 7 23.29 0.18 2.09
C TYR A 7 21.98 0.91 1.78
N GLN A 8 21.74 1.26 0.52
CA GLN A 8 20.47 1.87 0.07
C GLN A 8 19.28 0.94 0.26
N ASP A 9 19.48 -0.36 0.22
CA ASP A 9 18.41 -1.34 0.43
C ASP A 9 17.89 -1.30 1.87
N ALA A 10 18.67 -0.81 2.83
CA ALA A 10 18.22 -0.62 4.21
C ALA A 10 16.93 0.23 4.29
N VAL A 11 16.78 1.22 3.41
CA VAL A 11 15.56 2.05 3.32
C VAL A 11 14.36 1.20 2.92
N GLN A 12 14.53 0.24 2.01
CA GLN A 12 13.47 -0.66 1.58
C GLN A 12 13.06 -1.63 2.69
N TYR A 13 14.03 -2.20 3.41
CA TYR A 13 13.75 -3.01 4.61
C TYR A 13 12.95 -2.22 5.65
N LEU A 14 13.28 -0.94 5.85
CA LEU A 14 12.56 -0.09 6.80
C LEU A 14 11.13 0.22 6.37
N LEU A 15 10.88 0.41 5.07
CA LEU A 15 9.58 0.87 4.56
C LEU A 15 8.63 -0.29 4.21
N TYR A 16 9.16 -1.36 3.62
CA TYR A 16 8.36 -2.40 2.97
C TYR A 16 7.31 -3.07 3.87
N PRO A 17 7.60 -3.40 5.15
CA PRO A 17 6.64 -4.13 6.00
C PRO A 17 5.37 -3.36 6.35
N TRP A 18 5.38 -2.02 6.30
CA TRP A 18 4.28 -1.21 6.84
C TRP A 18 3.64 -0.23 5.85
N PHE A 19 4.35 0.25 4.83
CA PHE A 19 3.83 1.37 4.02
C PHE A 19 2.53 1.02 3.28
N MET A 20 2.43 -0.18 2.69
CA MET A 20 1.19 -0.61 2.02
C MET A 20 0.09 -0.94 3.01
N VAL A 21 0.43 -1.59 4.12
CA VAL A 21 -0.50 -1.88 5.23
C VAL A 21 -1.15 -0.59 5.74
N LEU A 22 -0.32 0.44 5.98
CA LEU A 22 -0.80 1.75 6.42
C LEU A 22 -1.72 2.41 5.38
N LEU A 23 -1.38 2.33 4.09
CA LEU A 23 -2.22 2.89 3.02
C LEU A 23 -3.61 2.25 2.98
N PHE A 24 -3.70 0.92 3.15
CA PHE A 24 -5.00 0.24 3.22
C PHE A 24 -5.77 0.59 4.49
N LEU A 25 -5.10 0.68 5.65
CA LEU A 25 -5.67 1.14 6.91
C LEU A 25 -6.32 2.54 6.76
N VAL A 26 -5.55 3.51 6.28
CA VAL A 26 -6.03 4.89 6.08
C VAL A 26 -7.14 4.93 5.04
N SER A 27 -7.06 4.11 3.97
CA SER A 27 -8.13 4.03 2.96
C SER A 27 -9.44 3.50 3.53
N GLY A 28 -9.37 2.57 4.50
CA GLY A 28 -10.53 2.10 5.25
C GLY A 28 -11.16 3.20 6.10
N MET A 29 -10.34 3.96 6.83
CA MET A 29 -10.81 5.14 7.59
C MET A 29 -11.49 6.17 6.67
N CYS A 30 -10.86 6.50 5.54
CA CYS A 30 -11.45 7.41 4.55
C CYS A 30 -12.76 6.89 3.96
N ALA A 31 -12.89 5.57 3.78
CA ALA A 31 -14.13 4.97 3.31
C ALA A 31 -15.26 5.16 4.32
N ARG A 32 -14.97 5.03 5.64
CA ARG A 32 -15.95 5.30 6.70
C ARG A 32 -16.44 6.75 6.66
N TYR A 33 -15.51 7.69 6.74
CA TYR A 33 -15.86 9.13 6.73
C TYR A 33 -16.66 9.54 5.48
N TYR A 34 -16.35 8.95 4.33
CA TYR A 34 -17.13 9.22 3.13
C TYR A 34 -18.56 8.67 3.24
N LEU A 35 -18.71 7.45 3.73
CA LEU A 35 -20.00 6.76 3.84
C LEU A 35 -20.92 7.30 4.95
N GLU A 36 -20.42 8.14 5.86
CA GLU A 36 -21.27 8.86 6.84
C GLU A 36 -22.19 9.91 6.18
N GLY A 37 -21.74 10.48 5.05
CA GLY A 37 -22.52 11.49 4.34
C GLY A 37 -23.04 11.09 2.96
N HIS A 38 -22.75 9.87 2.51
CA HIS A 38 -23.08 9.41 1.15
C HIS A 38 -23.65 8.00 1.14
N THR A 39 -24.42 7.71 0.11
CA THR A 39 -24.97 6.36 -0.12
C THR A 39 -23.91 5.38 -0.62
N ASP A 40 -24.15 4.08 -0.43
CA ASP A 40 -23.29 3.01 -0.98
C ASP A 40 -23.13 3.11 -2.50
N ARG A 41 -24.18 3.53 -3.21
CA ARG A 41 -24.16 3.71 -4.66
C ARG A 41 -23.23 4.87 -5.08
N GLU A 42 -23.30 6.00 -4.40
CA GLU A 42 -22.43 7.16 -4.65
C GLU A 42 -20.97 6.82 -4.34
N PHE A 43 -20.74 6.09 -3.24
CA PHE A 43 -19.41 5.63 -2.86
C PHE A 43 -18.82 4.74 -3.96
N LEU A 44 -19.52 3.69 -4.39
CA LEU A 44 -19.03 2.79 -5.43
C LEU A 44 -18.87 3.50 -6.79
N ALA A 45 -19.81 4.35 -7.17
CA ALA A 45 -19.68 5.13 -8.40
C ALA A 45 -18.46 6.05 -8.38
N GLY A 46 -18.23 6.74 -7.25
CA GLY A 46 -17.05 7.57 -7.04
C GLY A 46 -15.74 6.78 -7.09
N ARG A 47 -15.71 5.61 -6.44
CA ARG A 47 -14.55 4.71 -6.48
C ARG A 47 -14.31 4.15 -7.87
N THR A 48 -15.35 3.70 -8.56
CA THR A 48 -15.23 3.20 -9.94
C THR A 48 -14.64 4.27 -10.86
N ARG A 49 -15.17 5.48 -10.82
CA ARG A 49 -14.69 6.58 -11.66
C ARG A 49 -13.26 7.01 -11.34
N LYS A 50 -12.88 7.04 -10.05
CA LYS A 50 -11.56 7.53 -9.62
C LYS A 50 -10.49 6.45 -9.57
N LEU A 51 -10.84 5.18 -9.36
CA LEU A 51 -9.87 4.10 -9.18
C LEU A 51 -9.89 3.13 -10.38
N LEU A 52 -11.05 2.56 -10.71
CA LEU A 52 -11.13 1.51 -11.72
C LEU A 52 -10.89 2.07 -13.13
N VAL A 53 -11.48 3.20 -13.50
CA VAL A 53 -11.31 3.80 -14.84
C VAL A 53 -9.84 4.15 -15.13
N PRO A 54 -9.09 4.85 -14.26
CA PRO A 54 -7.68 5.13 -14.52
C PRO A 54 -6.79 3.88 -14.53
N SER A 55 -7.12 2.86 -13.73
CA SER A 55 -6.31 1.64 -13.62
C SER A 55 -6.67 0.56 -14.64
N THR A 56 -7.73 0.73 -15.42
CA THR A 56 -8.12 -0.18 -16.49
C THR A 56 -8.05 0.52 -17.84
N ILE A 57 -8.98 1.44 -18.14
CA ILE A 57 -8.96 2.17 -19.42
C ILE A 57 -7.68 2.99 -19.55
N GLY A 58 -7.26 3.68 -18.49
CA GLY A 58 -6.02 4.44 -18.46
C GLY A 58 -4.78 3.57 -18.67
N LEU A 59 -4.82 2.30 -18.26
CA LEU A 59 -3.75 1.34 -18.50
C LEU A 59 -3.48 1.16 -20.00
N PHE A 60 -4.52 0.98 -20.79
CA PHE A 60 -4.40 0.85 -22.24
C PHE A 60 -4.05 2.18 -22.93
N VAL A 61 -4.50 3.30 -22.41
CA VAL A 61 -4.31 4.61 -23.08
C VAL A 61 -2.94 5.22 -22.77
N PHE A 62 -2.48 5.14 -21.52
CA PHE A 62 -1.29 5.88 -21.05
C PHE A 62 -0.19 4.99 -20.46
N TRP A 63 -0.55 3.90 -19.76
CA TRP A 63 0.43 3.18 -18.94
C TRP A 63 1.30 2.18 -19.71
N TRP A 64 1.01 1.93 -20.99
CA TRP A 64 1.94 1.25 -21.88
C TRP A 64 3.30 1.99 -21.99
N ILE A 65 3.32 3.33 -21.80
CA ILE A 65 4.55 4.14 -21.74
C ILE A 65 5.40 3.71 -20.54
N GLN A 66 4.79 3.49 -19.38
CA GLN A 66 5.47 2.94 -18.20
C GLN A 66 6.06 1.56 -18.50
N GLY A 67 5.27 0.69 -19.14
CA GLY A 67 5.72 -0.64 -19.55
C GLY A 67 6.89 -0.56 -20.53
N TYR A 68 6.87 0.36 -21.45
CA TYR A 68 8.00 0.61 -22.36
C TYR A 68 9.28 0.94 -21.59
N PHE A 69 9.25 1.88 -20.65
CA PHE A 69 10.42 2.23 -19.85
C PHE A 69 10.91 1.06 -18.99
N ASN A 70 10.01 0.32 -18.37
CA ASN A 70 10.36 -0.86 -17.58
C ASN A 70 11.07 -1.92 -18.44
N MET A 71 10.54 -2.22 -19.64
CA MET A 71 11.12 -3.21 -20.53
C MET A 71 12.44 -2.74 -21.16
N ALA A 72 12.54 -1.44 -21.50
CA ALA A 72 13.76 -0.87 -22.02
C ALA A 72 14.89 -0.89 -20.98
N PHE A 73 14.59 -0.55 -19.73
CA PHE A 73 15.54 -0.61 -18.61
C PHE A 73 15.99 -2.05 -18.29
N SER A 74 15.08 -3.02 -18.43
CA SER A 74 15.39 -4.45 -18.22
C SER A 74 16.04 -5.13 -19.43
N HIS A 75 16.42 -4.39 -20.44
CA HIS A 75 17.05 -4.91 -21.68
C HIS A 75 16.23 -6.01 -22.40
N VAL A 76 14.92 -6.06 -22.18
CA VAL A 76 14.03 -7.05 -22.82
C VAL A 76 13.98 -6.87 -24.33
N PHE A 77 14.13 -5.64 -24.83
CA PHE A 77 14.14 -5.35 -26.26
C PHE A 77 15.37 -5.89 -26.99
N ASP A 78 16.46 -6.20 -26.28
CA ASP A 78 17.69 -6.76 -26.83
C ASP A 78 17.57 -8.27 -27.13
N GLN A 79 16.52 -8.90 -26.58
CA GLN A 79 16.28 -10.35 -26.68
C GLN A 79 15.12 -10.65 -27.64
N SER A 80 15.42 -10.84 -28.92
CA SER A 80 14.47 -11.40 -29.92
C SER A 80 13.12 -10.64 -30.07
N TRP A 81 13.08 -9.37 -29.66
CA TRP A 81 11.86 -8.55 -29.72
C TRP A 81 11.29 -8.38 -31.14
N GLU A 82 12.17 -8.44 -32.16
CA GLU A 82 11.78 -8.35 -33.56
C GLU A 82 10.83 -9.46 -34.01
N LYS A 83 10.86 -10.61 -33.32
CA LYS A 83 9.99 -11.77 -33.62
C LYS A 83 8.59 -11.64 -32.99
N VAL A 84 8.38 -10.68 -32.10
CA VAL A 84 7.11 -10.49 -31.39
C VAL A 84 6.14 -9.69 -32.25
N PRO A 85 4.92 -10.19 -32.54
CA PRO A 85 3.90 -9.43 -33.24
C PRO A 85 3.59 -8.10 -32.52
N LYS A 86 3.45 -7.02 -33.25
CA LYS A 86 3.23 -5.66 -32.66
C LYS A 86 2.09 -5.61 -31.67
N ALA A 87 0.97 -6.30 -31.91
CA ALA A 87 -0.17 -6.36 -31.01
C ALA A 87 0.17 -7.05 -29.69
N VAL A 88 0.94 -8.15 -29.74
CA VAL A 88 1.41 -8.87 -28.54
C VAL A 88 2.41 -8.02 -27.78
N GLY A 89 3.34 -7.37 -28.48
CA GLY A 89 4.30 -6.44 -27.88
C GLY A 89 3.59 -5.30 -27.13
N TYR A 90 2.56 -4.71 -27.73
CA TYR A 90 1.74 -3.71 -27.04
C TYR A 90 1.07 -4.23 -25.77
N LEU A 91 0.47 -5.43 -25.83
CA LEU A 91 -0.15 -6.04 -24.64
C LEU A 91 0.88 -6.33 -23.53
N ILE A 92 2.07 -6.79 -23.89
CA ILE A 92 3.15 -6.99 -22.92
C ILE A 92 3.55 -5.66 -22.27
N MET A 93 3.69 -4.58 -23.05
CA MET A 93 3.96 -3.25 -22.50
C MET A 93 2.84 -2.77 -21.57
N VAL A 94 1.58 -2.98 -21.94
CA VAL A 94 0.42 -2.65 -21.10
C VAL A 94 0.49 -3.42 -19.78
N LEU A 95 0.73 -4.72 -19.81
CA LEU A 95 0.83 -5.55 -18.60
C LEU A 95 2.04 -5.16 -17.73
N SER A 96 3.19 -4.88 -18.35
CA SER A 96 4.38 -4.39 -17.65
C SER A 96 4.17 -2.99 -17.05
N GLY A 97 3.22 -2.21 -17.59
CA GLY A 97 2.84 -0.88 -17.11
C GLY A 97 1.91 -0.88 -15.90
N VAL A 98 1.39 -2.03 -15.44
CA VAL A 98 0.49 -2.09 -14.26
C VAL A 98 1.14 -1.44 -13.05
N GLY A 99 2.45 -1.70 -12.81
CA GLY A 99 3.24 -1.03 -11.78
C GLY A 99 2.46 -0.77 -10.49
N ILE A 100 2.36 0.48 -10.09
CA ILE A 100 1.66 0.92 -8.87
C ILE A 100 0.13 0.87 -8.95
N LEU A 101 -0.46 0.66 -10.14
CA LEU A 101 -1.91 0.67 -10.32
C LEU A 101 -2.59 -0.50 -9.61
N TRP A 102 -1.86 -1.58 -9.32
CA TRP A 102 -2.39 -2.72 -8.58
C TRP A 102 -3.07 -2.33 -7.26
N TYR A 103 -2.50 -1.35 -6.53
CA TYR A 103 -3.08 -0.89 -5.27
C TYR A 103 -4.50 -0.32 -5.45
N ILE A 104 -4.71 0.52 -6.46
CA ILE A 104 -6.03 1.13 -6.70
C ILE A 104 -7.04 0.11 -7.24
N GLN A 105 -6.60 -0.93 -7.95
CA GLN A 105 -7.44 -2.04 -8.38
C GLN A 105 -7.90 -2.86 -7.17
N VAL A 106 -6.96 -3.26 -6.30
CA VAL A 106 -7.28 -3.96 -5.04
C VAL A 106 -8.18 -3.13 -4.15
N LEU A 107 -7.89 -1.83 -4.03
CA LEU A 107 -8.72 -0.92 -3.22
C LEU A 107 -10.16 -0.82 -3.75
N TRP A 108 -10.35 -0.88 -5.07
CA TRP A 108 -11.69 -0.93 -5.65
C TRP A 108 -12.40 -2.23 -5.28
N VAL A 109 -11.75 -3.38 -5.42
CA VAL A 109 -12.30 -4.68 -5.02
C VAL A 109 -12.70 -4.69 -3.54
N LEU A 110 -11.82 -4.20 -2.67
CA LEU A 110 -12.09 -4.10 -1.23
C LEU A 110 -13.24 -3.12 -0.93
N SER A 111 -13.42 -2.07 -1.73
CA SER A 111 -14.56 -1.15 -1.58
C SER A 111 -15.89 -1.83 -1.93
N VAL A 112 -15.92 -2.70 -2.94
CA VAL A 112 -17.10 -3.52 -3.27
C VAL A 112 -17.37 -4.51 -2.14
N LEU A 113 -16.34 -5.22 -1.66
CA LEU A 113 -16.46 -6.17 -0.56
C LEU A 113 -16.99 -5.49 0.71
N LEU A 114 -16.51 -4.29 1.03
CA LEU A 114 -16.98 -3.51 2.18
C LEU A 114 -18.49 -3.23 2.09
N VAL A 115 -18.98 -2.79 0.92
CA VAL A 115 -20.41 -2.51 0.75
C VAL A 115 -21.26 -3.77 0.93
N LEU A 116 -20.78 -4.93 0.43
CA LEU A 116 -21.45 -6.21 0.64
C LEU A 116 -21.47 -6.61 2.12
N LEU A 117 -20.34 -6.47 2.81
CA LEU A 117 -20.24 -6.78 4.24
C LEU A 117 -21.15 -5.88 5.08
N ARG A 118 -21.20 -4.57 4.80
CA ARG A 118 -22.09 -3.63 5.51
C ARG A 118 -23.55 -4.01 5.44
N LYS A 119 -24.01 -4.52 4.30
CA LYS A 119 -25.41 -4.97 4.15
C LYS A 119 -25.74 -6.17 5.03
N ILE A 120 -24.75 -7.03 5.31
CA ILE A 120 -24.91 -8.23 6.12
C ILE A 120 -24.80 -7.89 7.61
N GLU A 121 -23.76 -7.15 8.00
CA GLU A 121 -23.40 -6.94 9.41
C GLU A 121 -24.11 -5.74 10.05
N LYS A 122 -24.71 -4.85 9.26
CA LYS A 122 -25.52 -3.70 9.70
C LYS A 122 -24.82 -2.81 10.74
N ASP A 123 -23.55 -2.47 10.51
CA ASP A 123 -22.68 -1.66 11.37
C ASP A 123 -22.44 -2.19 12.80
N ARG A 124 -22.75 -3.48 13.09
CA ARG A 124 -22.49 -4.09 14.40
C ARG A 124 -21.00 -4.14 14.74
N LEU A 125 -20.17 -4.51 13.76
CA LEU A 125 -18.71 -4.54 13.92
C LEU A 125 -18.15 -3.15 14.20
N TYR A 126 -18.73 -2.12 13.60
CA TYR A 126 -18.35 -0.74 13.85
C TYR A 126 -18.58 -0.35 15.31
N VAL A 127 -19.78 -0.59 15.85
CA VAL A 127 -20.08 -0.30 17.25
C VAL A 127 -19.17 -1.08 18.20
N PHE A 128 -18.81 -2.32 17.85
CA PHE A 128 -17.86 -3.11 18.63
C PHE A 128 -16.44 -2.52 18.58
N GLY A 129 -16.01 -2.04 17.40
CA GLY A 129 -14.69 -1.44 17.17
C GLY A 129 -14.42 -0.20 18.05
N GLU A 130 -15.45 0.59 18.40
CA GLU A 130 -15.33 1.75 19.29
C GLU A 130 -14.78 1.38 20.68
N LYS A 131 -15.08 0.17 21.14
CA LYS A 131 -14.67 -0.33 22.46
C LYS A 131 -13.22 -0.82 22.51
N ALA A 132 -12.52 -0.84 21.37
CA ALA A 132 -11.17 -1.35 21.31
C ALA A 132 -10.22 -0.53 22.21
N VAL A 133 -9.72 -1.18 23.27
CA VAL A 133 -8.72 -0.63 24.20
C VAL A 133 -7.31 -0.90 23.69
N LEU A 134 -6.31 -0.19 24.23
CA LEU A 134 -4.91 -0.33 23.78
C LEU A 134 -4.42 -1.77 23.68
N PRO A 135 -4.60 -2.66 24.67
CA PRO A 135 -4.17 -4.06 24.55
C PRO A 135 -4.80 -4.77 23.35
N VAL A 136 -6.06 -4.50 23.06
CA VAL A 136 -6.76 -5.09 21.90
C VAL A 136 -6.12 -4.60 20.60
N LEU A 137 -5.78 -3.31 20.50
CA LEU A 137 -5.13 -2.75 19.30
C LEU A 137 -3.77 -3.41 19.01
N PHE A 138 -3.01 -3.77 20.06
CA PHE A 138 -1.78 -4.54 19.90
C PHE A 138 -2.06 -5.99 19.50
N LEU A 139 -3.05 -6.65 20.13
CA LEU A 139 -3.42 -8.03 19.81
C LEU A 139 -3.98 -8.21 18.41
N LEU A 140 -4.46 -7.14 17.76
CA LEU A 140 -4.87 -7.20 16.35
C LEU A 140 -3.72 -7.59 15.40
N VAL A 141 -2.47 -7.57 15.85
CA VAL A 141 -1.34 -8.16 15.11
C VAL A 141 -1.55 -9.64 14.79
N ILE A 142 -2.25 -10.38 15.66
CA ILE A 142 -2.49 -11.83 15.50
C ILE A 142 -3.39 -12.10 14.27
N PRO A 143 -4.61 -11.53 14.16
CA PRO A 143 -5.42 -11.71 12.97
C PRO A 143 -4.78 -11.08 11.71
N VAL A 144 -4.01 -10.01 11.84
CA VAL A 144 -3.24 -9.43 10.72
C VAL A 144 -2.18 -10.40 10.23
N TRP A 145 -1.42 -11.05 11.14
CA TRP A 145 -0.46 -12.09 10.78
C TRP A 145 -1.13 -13.31 10.17
N GLY A 146 -2.25 -13.78 10.74
CA GLY A 146 -3.04 -14.89 10.16
C GLY A 146 -3.52 -14.58 8.74
N ALA A 147 -4.00 -13.36 8.51
CA ALA A 147 -4.42 -12.92 7.18
C ALA A 147 -3.25 -12.78 6.20
N ALA A 148 -2.04 -12.52 6.68
CA ALA A 148 -0.84 -12.48 5.84
C ALA A 148 -0.44 -13.87 5.30
N GLN A 149 -0.95 -14.96 5.88
CA GLN A 149 -0.68 -16.34 5.43
C GLN A 149 -1.63 -16.80 4.33
N ILE A 150 -2.71 -16.07 4.07
CA ILE A 150 -3.77 -16.47 3.14
C ILE A 150 -3.92 -15.48 1.99
N LEU A 151 -4.46 -15.97 0.86
CA LEU A 151 -4.77 -15.18 -0.33
C LEU A 151 -3.55 -14.41 -0.89
N ASN A 152 -2.38 -15.02 -0.82
CA ASN A 152 -1.18 -14.53 -1.48
C ASN A 152 -1.15 -15.09 -2.91
N THR A 153 -1.23 -14.22 -3.91
CA THR A 153 -1.33 -14.62 -5.31
C THR A 153 -0.13 -14.08 -6.07
N PRO A 154 0.83 -14.94 -6.46
CA PRO A 154 2.01 -14.54 -7.25
C PRO A 154 1.66 -14.44 -8.74
N VAL A 155 0.89 -13.42 -9.11
CA VAL A 155 0.59 -13.21 -10.53
C VAL A 155 1.59 -12.19 -11.08
N ILE A 156 1.69 -11.16 -11.45
CA ILE A 156 2.74 -10.27 -11.98
C ILE A 156 3.57 -9.67 -10.83
N CYS A 157 2.93 -9.43 -9.70
CA CYS A 157 3.53 -9.10 -8.41
C CYS A 157 2.75 -9.83 -7.32
N VAL A 158 3.35 -9.96 -6.14
CA VAL A 158 2.69 -10.68 -5.04
C VAL A 158 1.54 -9.83 -4.50
N TYR A 159 0.33 -10.19 -4.87
CA TYR A 159 -0.88 -9.60 -4.30
C TYR A 159 -1.20 -10.27 -2.96
N ARG A 160 -1.08 -9.54 -1.89
CA ARG A 160 -1.34 -10.01 -0.53
C ARG A 160 -2.74 -9.59 -0.08
N PHE A 161 -3.76 -10.12 -0.76
CA PHE A 161 -5.17 -9.73 -0.54
C PHE A 161 -5.63 -9.92 0.91
N GLY A 162 -5.14 -10.96 1.60
CA GLY A 162 -5.50 -11.25 2.98
C GLY A 162 -5.13 -10.11 3.92
N ILE A 163 -3.84 -9.75 3.99
CA ILE A 163 -3.36 -8.69 4.88
C ILE A 163 -3.92 -7.32 4.50
N TYR A 164 -4.01 -7.01 3.20
CA TYR A 164 -4.55 -5.72 2.76
C TYR A 164 -6.04 -5.60 3.04
N GLY A 165 -6.79 -6.70 2.84
CA GLY A 165 -8.21 -6.76 3.14
C GLY A 165 -8.51 -6.55 4.62
N ILE A 166 -7.83 -7.28 5.51
CA ILE A 166 -8.05 -7.12 6.95
C ILE A 166 -7.65 -5.72 7.42
N CYS A 167 -6.53 -5.16 6.94
CA CYS A 167 -6.10 -3.82 7.32
C CYS A 167 -7.08 -2.75 6.84
N PHE A 168 -7.62 -2.88 5.63
CA PHE A 168 -8.67 -2.00 5.14
C PHE A 168 -9.93 -2.06 6.00
N LEU A 169 -10.38 -3.27 6.38
CA LEU A 169 -11.54 -3.46 7.27
C LEU A 169 -11.28 -2.93 8.68
N LEU A 170 -10.09 -3.17 9.24
CA LEU A 170 -9.71 -2.60 10.54
C LEU A 170 -9.68 -1.06 10.49
N GLY A 171 -9.20 -0.49 9.39
CA GLY A 171 -9.29 0.95 9.14
C GLY A 171 -10.72 1.46 9.22
N TYR A 172 -11.65 0.76 8.57
CA TYR A 172 -13.06 1.11 8.53
C TYR A 172 -13.77 0.90 9.88
N TYR A 173 -13.61 -0.26 10.52
CA TYR A 173 -14.38 -0.64 11.70
C TYR A 173 -13.78 -0.25 13.04
N VAL A 174 -12.45 -0.02 13.11
CA VAL A 174 -11.75 0.24 14.37
C VAL A 174 -11.08 1.61 14.38
N PHE A 175 -10.17 1.86 13.44
CA PHE A 175 -9.33 3.06 13.46
C PHE A 175 -10.03 4.35 12.99
N SER A 176 -11.22 4.25 12.40
CA SER A 176 -12.05 5.41 12.08
C SER A 176 -12.71 6.06 13.31
N HIS A 177 -12.68 5.40 14.47
CA HIS A 177 -13.19 5.99 15.71
C HIS A 177 -12.18 6.97 16.32
N GLU A 178 -12.61 8.20 16.61
CA GLU A 178 -11.76 9.19 17.25
C GLU A 178 -11.20 8.73 18.59
N LYS A 179 -12.04 8.08 19.41
CA LYS A 179 -11.61 7.54 20.72
C LYS A 179 -10.45 6.56 20.60
N VAL A 180 -10.40 5.76 19.55
CA VAL A 180 -9.32 4.80 19.29
C VAL A 180 -8.04 5.52 18.89
N THR A 181 -8.13 6.48 17.98
CA THR A 181 -6.97 7.28 17.57
C THR A 181 -6.45 8.19 18.68
N ASP A 182 -7.33 8.70 19.57
CA ASP A 182 -6.94 9.46 20.77
C ASP A 182 -6.16 8.61 21.76
N ARG A 183 -6.57 7.33 21.99
CA ARG A 183 -5.81 6.37 22.80
C ARG A 183 -4.42 6.13 22.24
N LEU A 184 -4.28 5.98 20.91
CA LEU A 184 -2.98 5.85 20.27
C LEU A 184 -2.14 7.13 20.38
N ALA A 185 -2.76 8.31 20.29
CA ALA A 185 -2.08 9.58 20.45
C ALA A 185 -1.43 9.72 21.85
N CYS A 186 -2.10 9.24 22.90
CA CYS A 186 -1.55 9.23 24.26
C CYS A 186 -0.25 8.42 24.40
N VAL A 187 -0.14 7.32 23.66
CA VAL A 187 1.03 6.40 23.70
C VAL A 187 1.92 6.52 22.47
N SER A 188 1.77 7.58 21.69
CA SER A 188 2.49 7.77 20.42
C SER A 188 4.02 7.80 20.57
N VAL A 189 4.55 8.38 21.65
CA VAL A 189 6.01 8.43 21.91
C VAL A 189 6.56 7.03 22.21
N PRO A 190 6.07 6.28 23.21
CA PRO A 190 6.57 4.92 23.45
C PRO A 190 6.36 4.00 22.23
N LEU A 191 5.28 4.17 21.46
CA LEU A 191 5.08 3.45 20.20
C LEU A 191 6.16 3.77 19.15
N ALA A 192 6.47 5.04 18.97
CA ALA A 192 7.53 5.46 18.05
C ALA A 192 8.90 4.91 18.51
N THR A 193 9.20 4.95 19.80
CA THR A 193 10.43 4.36 20.35
C THR A 193 10.48 2.85 20.09
N ALA A 194 9.41 2.13 20.36
CA ALA A 194 9.33 0.69 20.09
C ALA A 194 9.49 0.40 18.59
N ALA A 195 8.87 1.18 17.72
CA ALA A 195 8.99 1.04 16.27
C ALA A 195 10.45 1.22 15.79
N VAL A 196 11.17 2.22 16.32
CA VAL A 196 12.60 2.45 16.01
C VAL A 196 13.46 1.29 16.49
N VAL A 197 13.25 0.80 17.71
CA VAL A 197 13.97 -0.35 18.26
C VAL A 197 13.73 -1.60 17.40
N LEU A 198 12.46 -1.90 17.08
CA LEU A 198 12.13 -3.02 16.22
C LEU A 198 12.70 -2.86 14.81
N ALA A 199 12.76 -1.64 14.26
CA ALA A 199 13.35 -1.36 12.96
C ALA A 199 14.84 -1.76 12.92
N VAL A 200 15.61 -1.40 13.93
CA VAL A 200 17.05 -1.75 14.03
C VAL A 200 17.24 -3.27 14.07
N PHE A 201 16.46 -3.96 14.93
CA PHE A 201 16.52 -5.42 14.99
C PHE A 201 16.02 -6.09 13.71
N TYR A 202 14.98 -5.56 13.07
CA TYR A 202 14.43 -6.07 11.83
C TYR A 202 15.46 -5.99 10.70
N VAL A 203 16.06 -4.82 10.48
CA VAL A 203 17.08 -4.64 9.45
C VAL A 203 18.28 -5.53 9.73
N ARG A 204 18.77 -5.58 10.99
CA ARG A 204 19.92 -6.42 11.34
C ARG A 204 19.67 -7.92 11.12
N TYR A 205 18.45 -8.37 11.36
CA TYR A 205 18.10 -9.80 11.28
C TYR A 205 17.89 -10.27 9.85
N TYR A 206 17.23 -9.43 9.02
CA TYR A 206 16.87 -9.80 7.66
C TYR A 206 17.74 -9.17 6.57
N PHE A 207 18.78 -8.42 6.93
CA PHE A 207 19.64 -7.80 5.94
C PHE A 207 20.34 -8.86 5.09
N GLY A 208 20.17 -8.78 3.77
CA GLY A 208 20.66 -9.79 2.83
C GLY A 208 19.60 -10.81 2.36
N GLU A 209 18.46 -10.90 3.07
CA GLU A 209 17.34 -11.72 2.66
C GLU A 209 16.37 -10.93 1.77
N ASN A 210 15.55 -11.60 0.96
CA ASN A 210 14.55 -10.90 0.15
C ASN A 210 13.37 -10.44 1.03
N TYR A 211 13.31 -9.15 1.34
CA TYR A 211 12.25 -8.54 2.16
C TYR A 211 10.85 -8.62 1.51
N ALA A 212 10.75 -8.81 0.19
CA ALA A 212 9.49 -8.82 -0.56
C ALA A 212 8.90 -10.23 -0.73
N GLU A 213 9.67 -11.28 -0.44
CA GLU A 213 9.28 -12.68 -0.64
C GLU A 213 9.17 -13.44 0.69
N GLU A 214 8.54 -14.60 0.61
CA GLU A 214 8.55 -15.56 1.73
C GLU A 214 9.96 -16.15 1.92
N PRO A 215 10.37 -16.44 3.16
CA PRO A 215 9.59 -16.36 4.40
C PRO A 215 9.57 -15.00 5.08
N VAL A 216 10.37 -14.01 4.65
CA VAL A 216 10.59 -12.74 5.36
C VAL A 216 9.30 -11.94 5.46
N VAL A 217 8.61 -11.74 4.32
CA VAL A 217 7.44 -10.86 4.23
C VAL A 217 6.26 -11.31 5.09
N ASN A 218 6.10 -12.62 5.33
CA ASN A 218 5.01 -13.21 6.12
C ASN A 218 5.45 -13.64 7.53
N SER A 219 6.71 -13.36 7.90
CA SER A 219 7.22 -13.71 9.22
C SER A 219 6.47 -12.94 10.32
N PRO A 220 6.28 -13.56 11.50
CA PRO A 220 5.67 -12.88 12.64
C PRO A 220 6.41 -11.59 13.02
N PHE A 221 7.72 -11.58 12.88
CA PHE A 221 8.54 -10.42 13.22
C PHE A 221 8.34 -9.26 12.21
N SER A 222 8.26 -9.55 10.92
CA SER A 222 7.96 -8.56 9.89
C SER A 222 6.59 -7.91 10.13
N ILE A 223 5.59 -8.73 10.41
CA ILE A 223 4.22 -8.25 10.68
C ILE A 223 4.15 -7.46 11.98
N LEU A 224 4.81 -7.92 13.05
CA LEU A 224 4.88 -7.20 14.33
C LEU A 224 5.54 -5.82 14.17
N TYR A 225 6.66 -5.76 13.48
CA TYR A 225 7.35 -4.51 13.18
C TYR A 225 6.43 -3.58 12.36
N GLY A 226 5.90 -4.07 11.25
CA GLY A 226 5.01 -3.29 10.38
C GLY A 226 3.77 -2.77 11.10
N TRP A 227 3.13 -3.61 11.93
CA TRP A 227 1.97 -3.23 12.73
C TRP A 227 2.31 -2.16 13.76
N THR A 228 3.42 -2.32 14.49
CA THR A 228 3.88 -1.33 15.48
C THR A 228 4.13 0.02 14.84
N VAL A 229 4.76 0.05 13.66
CA VAL A 229 4.96 1.30 12.90
C VAL A 229 3.61 1.91 12.48
N CYS A 230 2.67 1.12 11.99
CA CYS A 230 1.32 1.62 11.63
C CYS A 230 0.63 2.29 12.84
N LEU A 231 0.65 1.65 14.00
CA LEU A 231 0.08 2.23 15.23
C LEU A 231 0.81 3.52 15.66
N ALA A 232 2.16 3.53 15.57
CA ALA A 232 2.96 4.70 15.90
C ALA A 232 2.66 5.88 14.96
N VAL A 233 2.53 5.61 13.65
CA VAL A 233 2.21 6.64 12.65
C VAL A 233 0.80 7.18 12.88
N LEU A 234 -0.21 6.32 13.07
CA LEU A 234 -1.59 6.76 13.33
C LEU A 234 -1.67 7.61 14.60
N GLY A 235 -1.07 7.16 15.71
CA GLY A 235 -1.03 7.92 16.96
C GLY A 235 -0.26 9.23 16.83
N GLY A 236 0.89 9.20 16.16
CA GLY A 236 1.71 10.38 15.90
C GLY A 236 1.02 11.41 15.02
N MET A 237 0.35 10.99 13.95
CA MET A 237 -0.42 11.88 13.08
C MET A 237 -1.60 12.52 13.81
N LYS A 238 -2.32 11.76 14.66
CA LYS A 238 -3.39 12.33 15.49
C LYS A 238 -2.85 13.37 16.47
N ARG A 239 -1.68 13.12 17.07
CA ARG A 239 -1.10 14.02 18.09
C ARG A 239 -0.45 15.27 17.51
N TRP A 240 0.33 15.12 16.43
CA TRP A 240 1.16 16.20 15.88
C TRP A 240 0.73 16.65 14.47
N GLY A 241 0.15 15.75 13.69
CA GLY A 241 -0.20 15.95 12.29
C GLY A 241 -1.57 16.60 12.07
N ASN A 242 -2.41 16.69 13.10
CA ASN A 242 -3.77 17.27 13.00
C ASN A 242 -3.72 18.82 12.93
N ARG A 243 -2.99 19.33 11.94
CA ARG A 243 -2.85 20.77 11.67
C ARG A 243 -3.08 21.04 10.19
N THR A 244 -4.06 21.88 9.90
CA THR A 244 -4.32 22.31 8.52
C THR A 244 -3.45 23.51 8.18
N SER A 245 -2.64 23.40 7.15
CA SER A 245 -1.87 24.50 6.58
C SER A 245 -2.17 24.63 5.08
N ARG A 246 -1.86 25.78 4.48
CA ARG A 246 -2.00 25.98 3.03
C ARG A 246 -1.20 24.93 2.23
N LYS A 247 -0.03 24.54 2.73
CA LYS A 247 0.83 23.52 2.09
C LYS A 247 0.20 22.13 2.17
N THR A 248 -0.30 21.71 3.34
CA THR A 248 -0.95 20.40 3.51
C THR A 248 -2.23 20.30 2.70
N ALA A 249 -3.03 21.36 2.63
CA ALA A 249 -4.23 21.41 1.79
C ALA A 249 -3.90 21.31 0.30
N TRP A 250 -2.82 21.94 -0.16
CA TRP A 250 -2.36 21.82 -1.54
C TRP A 250 -1.86 20.39 -1.85
N LEU A 251 -1.02 19.82 -0.98
CA LEU A 251 -0.53 18.43 -1.12
C LEU A 251 -1.69 17.42 -1.14
N SER A 252 -2.68 17.58 -0.27
CA SER A 252 -3.86 16.71 -0.24
C SER A 252 -4.62 16.73 -1.57
N LYS A 253 -4.79 17.90 -2.18
CA LYS A 253 -5.45 18.02 -3.50
C LYS A 253 -4.65 17.38 -4.63
N LYS A 254 -3.33 17.34 -4.54
CA LYS A 254 -2.43 16.82 -5.58
C LYS A 254 -1.94 15.41 -5.34
N SER A 255 -2.12 14.87 -4.12
CA SER A 255 -1.60 13.56 -3.70
C SER A 255 -1.98 12.42 -4.63
N TYR A 256 -3.21 12.40 -5.13
CA TYR A 256 -3.67 11.36 -6.06
C TYR A 256 -2.94 11.43 -7.41
N GLY A 257 -2.76 12.63 -7.98
CA GLY A 257 -1.98 12.81 -9.21
C GLY A 257 -0.51 12.46 -9.01
N LEU A 258 0.08 12.89 -7.88
CA LEU A 258 1.45 12.52 -7.52
C LEU A 258 1.59 11.00 -7.38
N TYR A 259 0.63 10.34 -6.72
CA TYR A 259 0.61 8.89 -6.63
C TYR A 259 0.56 8.22 -8.01
N LEU A 260 -0.25 8.68 -8.93
CA LEU A 260 -0.35 8.10 -10.26
C LEU A 260 0.96 8.26 -11.07
N PHE A 261 1.56 9.43 -11.08
CA PHE A 261 2.64 9.76 -12.02
C PHE A 261 4.07 9.63 -11.47
N HIS A 262 4.25 9.48 -10.13
CA HIS A 262 5.61 9.42 -9.58
C HIS A 262 6.43 8.25 -10.13
N TYR A 263 5.82 7.08 -10.31
CA TYR A 263 6.53 5.91 -10.79
C TYR A 263 6.93 6.04 -12.27
N LEU A 264 6.07 6.63 -13.09
CA LEU A 264 6.40 6.95 -14.48
C LEU A 264 7.60 7.92 -14.55
N ALA A 265 7.61 8.94 -13.71
CA ALA A 265 8.72 9.90 -13.64
C ALA A 265 10.02 9.21 -13.19
N LEU A 266 9.97 8.33 -12.19
CA LEU A 266 11.13 7.57 -11.71
C LEU A 266 11.66 6.62 -12.79
N SER A 267 10.80 5.86 -13.45
CA SER A 267 11.21 4.93 -14.50
C SER A 267 11.79 5.65 -15.72
N ALA A 268 11.20 6.78 -16.10
CA ALA A 268 11.77 7.63 -17.16
C ALA A 268 13.13 8.19 -16.77
N ALA A 269 13.28 8.70 -15.53
CA ALA A 269 14.56 9.19 -15.03
C ALA A 269 15.62 8.09 -15.01
N ALA A 270 15.29 6.90 -14.51
CA ALA A 270 16.19 5.75 -14.49
C ALA A 270 16.65 5.37 -15.92
N TYR A 271 15.72 5.28 -16.86
CA TYR A 271 16.02 4.99 -18.25
C TYR A 271 16.97 6.01 -18.88
N PHE A 272 16.73 7.31 -18.67
CA PHE A 272 17.59 8.35 -19.22
C PHE A 272 18.96 8.40 -18.55
N LEU A 273 19.03 8.17 -17.22
CA LEU A 273 20.31 8.10 -16.51
C LEU A 273 21.15 6.92 -17.00
N ASP A 274 20.58 5.74 -17.11
CA ASP A 274 21.26 4.56 -17.64
C ASP A 274 21.82 4.83 -19.06
N ARG A 275 21.01 5.42 -19.92
CA ARG A 275 21.40 5.66 -21.33
C ARG A 275 22.45 6.75 -21.50
N TYR A 276 22.44 7.80 -20.68
CA TYR A 276 23.28 9.00 -20.90
C TYR A 276 24.46 9.14 -19.93
N THR A 277 24.43 8.50 -18.76
CA THR A 277 25.45 8.75 -17.74
C THR A 277 26.40 7.58 -17.48
N LYS A 278 26.14 6.38 -18.02
CA LYS A 278 26.94 5.16 -17.74
C LYS A 278 27.29 5.01 -16.25
N VAL A 279 26.39 5.45 -15.37
CA VAL A 279 26.56 5.25 -13.95
C VAL A 279 26.21 3.80 -13.67
N THR A 280 27.24 2.96 -13.55
CA THR A 280 27.16 1.58 -13.09
C THR A 280 27.08 1.55 -11.58
#